data_2255d4e10120d12a23bf54da676f4a4a
#
_entry.id   2255d4e10120d12a23bf54da676f4a4a
#
_cell.length_a   1.000
_cell.length_b   1.000
_cell.length_c   1.000
_cell.angle_alpha   90.00
_cell.angle_beta   90.00
_cell.angle_gamma   90.00
#
_symmetry.space_group_name_H-M   'P 1'
#
loop_
_entity.id
_entity.type
_entity.pdbx_description
1 polymer ?
#
loop_
_entity_poly.entity_id
_entity_poly.type
_entity_poly.pdbx_seq_one_letter_code
_entity_poly.pdbx_strand_id
1 'polypeptide(L)'
;MNLPNRHIQNLLDCLTRSRLSFALYRLPWTDECYFVLQQSGDVEQLADIRELNKKKGFVMAPFLQSDHHPLIVIRPDITAYDWDEISEAISSLECADALLTCKNQTEKLSPFVSEETDKERYTQAFERFITPLQKKHFQKLVLSRSSTKHINDDFSPLAAFVRACNNYPRMMIYLCHTPVSGTWVGSTPEILLSGHGKEWHTVALAGTMPMQNEVMPMDWDKKNQDEQGYVADYIRRIIKKFGNKMNEKGPYTARAGQLVHLKTDFYFLLKNTDNIGNLLQELHPTPAVCGLPKEDAFRFILENEGYDRSYYSGFIGWLDTEGHTDLYVNLRCMEIKPGETTLYLSLIHI
;
A
#
# COMPACT_ATOMS: atom_id res chain seq x y z
N MET A 1 8.42 3.80 -19.21
CA MET A 1 9.35 4.63 -18.38
C MET A 1 10.76 4.08 -18.51
N ASN A 2 11.76 4.93 -18.76
CA ASN A 2 13.17 4.52 -18.78
C ASN A 2 13.82 4.84 -17.42
N LEU A 3 14.87 4.07 -17.07
CA LEU A 3 15.72 4.43 -15.96
C LEU A 3 16.43 5.75 -16.24
N PRO A 4 16.61 6.64 -15.24
CA PRO A 4 17.46 7.81 -15.38
C PRO A 4 18.92 7.39 -15.63
N ASN A 5 19.82 8.33 -15.86
CA ASN A 5 21.23 8.00 -16.03
C ASN A 5 21.80 7.27 -14.79
N ARG A 6 22.90 6.53 -14.95
CA ARG A 6 23.45 5.66 -13.90
C ARG A 6 23.86 6.42 -12.63
N HIS A 7 24.25 7.67 -12.76
CA HIS A 7 24.60 8.50 -11.62
C HIS A 7 23.37 8.75 -10.72
N ILE A 8 22.26 9.20 -11.30
CA ILE A 8 21.00 9.41 -10.58
C ILE A 8 20.44 8.10 -10.01
N GLN A 9 20.58 6.97 -10.75
CA GLN A 9 20.21 5.66 -10.21
C GLN A 9 20.97 5.34 -8.92
N ASN A 10 22.28 5.52 -8.92
CA ASN A 10 23.11 5.27 -7.75
C ASN A 10 22.73 6.16 -6.57
N LEU A 11 22.45 7.46 -6.82
CA LEU A 11 22.03 8.40 -5.78
C LEU A 11 20.69 8.02 -5.16
N LEU A 12 19.70 7.65 -5.98
CA LEU A 12 18.38 7.19 -5.51
C LEU A 12 18.48 5.89 -4.72
N ASP A 13 19.29 4.93 -5.18
CA ASP A 13 19.53 3.70 -4.43
C ASP A 13 20.30 3.97 -3.12
N CYS A 14 21.21 4.95 -3.09
CA CYS A 14 21.86 5.41 -1.85
C CYS A 14 20.87 6.04 -0.87
N LEU A 15 19.88 6.77 -1.34
CA LEU A 15 18.83 7.34 -0.47
C LEU A 15 18.11 6.26 0.34
N THR A 16 17.93 5.05 -0.20
CA THR A 16 17.30 3.92 0.52
C THR A 16 18.12 3.38 1.68
N ARG A 17 19.36 3.86 1.86
CA ARG A 17 20.29 3.50 2.94
C ARG A 17 20.69 4.73 3.76
N SER A 18 20.11 5.87 3.49
CA SER A 18 20.41 7.14 4.16
C SER A 18 19.51 7.36 5.38
N ARG A 19 19.72 8.48 6.07
CA ARG A 19 18.83 8.95 7.12
C ARG A 19 17.69 9.84 6.61
N LEU A 20 17.67 10.09 5.31
CA LEU A 20 16.62 10.91 4.69
C LEU A 20 15.37 10.08 4.44
N SER A 21 14.23 10.74 4.52
CA SER A 21 12.93 10.11 4.23
C SER A 21 12.42 10.60 2.89
N PHE A 22 12.06 9.67 1.98
CA PHE A 22 11.56 10.04 0.66
C PHE A 22 10.50 9.06 0.15
N ALA A 23 9.72 9.53 -0.80
CA ALA A 23 8.84 8.72 -1.62
C ALA A 23 8.98 9.10 -3.11
N LEU A 24 9.10 8.09 -3.95
CA LEU A 24 9.02 8.18 -5.40
C LEU A 24 7.81 7.37 -5.82
N TYR A 25 6.85 7.95 -6.54
CA TYR A 25 5.64 7.24 -6.92
C TYR A 25 5.11 7.68 -8.29
N ARG A 26 4.36 6.79 -8.92
CA ARG A 26 3.67 7.01 -10.19
C ARG A 26 2.21 6.61 -10.03
N LEU A 27 1.31 7.52 -10.41
CA LEU A 27 -0.13 7.27 -10.39
C LEU A 27 -0.58 6.36 -11.56
N PRO A 28 -1.74 5.69 -11.45
CA PRO A 28 -2.27 4.89 -12.55
C PRO A 28 -2.44 5.72 -13.83
N TRP A 29 -2.05 5.13 -14.97
CA TRP A 29 -2.21 5.71 -16.31
C TRP A 29 -1.39 6.97 -16.57
N THR A 30 -0.40 7.26 -15.76
CA THR A 30 0.59 8.32 -16.04
C THR A 30 1.95 7.69 -16.36
N ASP A 31 2.78 8.44 -17.05
CA ASP A 31 4.16 8.06 -17.37
C ASP A 31 5.17 8.81 -16.50
N GLU A 32 4.72 9.86 -15.83
CA GLU A 32 5.54 10.72 -14.97
C GLU A 32 5.58 10.21 -13.55
N CYS A 33 6.69 10.51 -12.86
CA CYS A 33 6.89 10.22 -11.45
C CYS A 33 6.77 11.48 -10.62
N TYR A 34 6.30 11.30 -9.40
CA TYR A 34 6.33 12.28 -8.33
C TYR A 34 7.40 11.89 -7.32
N PHE A 35 8.15 12.86 -6.87
CA PHE A 35 9.16 12.69 -5.84
C PHE A 35 8.89 13.64 -4.68
N VAL A 36 9.01 13.10 -3.46
CA VAL A 36 8.85 13.83 -2.21
C VAL A 36 10.03 13.49 -1.32
N LEU A 37 10.70 14.49 -0.77
CA LEU A 37 11.83 14.30 0.12
C LEU A 37 11.70 15.21 1.34
N GLN A 38 11.97 14.65 2.51
CA GLN A 38 12.17 15.38 3.75
C GLN A 38 13.68 15.52 4.00
N GLN A 39 14.18 16.77 3.94
CA GLN A 39 15.63 17.08 4.01
C GLN A 39 16.18 17.05 5.43
N SER A 40 15.37 17.31 6.44
CA SER A 40 15.85 17.49 7.81
C SER A 40 14.86 17.03 8.85
N GLY A 41 15.39 16.67 10.01
CA GLY A 41 14.62 16.20 11.16
C GLY A 41 14.10 14.77 10.99
N ASP A 42 13.58 14.24 12.06
CA ASP A 42 12.94 12.92 12.07
C ASP A 42 11.60 12.97 11.34
N VAL A 43 11.24 11.87 10.70
CA VAL A 43 9.92 11.73 10.06
C VAL A 43 8.81 11.83 11.11
N GLU A 44 7.74 12.52 10.76
CA GLU A 44 6.61 12.67 11.68
C GLU A 44 5.92 11.33 11.89
N GLN A 45 5.79 10.93 13.17
CA GLN A 45 5.08 9.74 13.61
C GLN A 45 3.81 10.18 14.34
N LEU A 46 2.68 9.69 13.89
CA LEU A 46 1.38 10.04 14.47
C LEU A 46 0.87 8.89 15.33
N ALA A 47 0.22 9.21 16.43
CA ALA A 47 -0.33 8.23 17.36
C ALA A 47 -1.69 7.67 16.89
N ASP A 48 -2.40 8.38 16.00
CA ASP A 48 -3.74 8.00 15.54
C ASP A 48 -3.98 8.48 14.11
N ILE A 49 -4.74 7.71 13.31
CA ILE A 49 -5.09 8.07 11.93
C ILE A 49 -5.86 9.40 11.84
N ARG A 50 -6.62 9.76 12.88
CA ARG A 50 -7.35 11.03 12.92
C ARG A 50 -6.44 12.26 12.96
N GLU A 51 -5.19 12.10 13.37
CA GLU A 51 -4.20 13.18 13.33
C GLU A 51 -3.77 13.56 11.90
N LEU A 52 -4.15 12.75 10.90
CA LEU A 52 -4.00 13.10 9.48
C LEU A 52 -4.90 14.26 9.04
N ASN A 53 -5.87 14.67 9.85
CA ASN A 53 -6.62 15.89 9.60
C ASN A 53 -5.67 17.08 9.42
N LYS A 54 -5.83 17.81 8.30
CA LYS A 54 -5.00 18.99 7.96
C LYS A 54 -3.49 18.71 7.77
N LYS A 55 -3.09 17.45 7.62
CA LYS A 55 -1.71 17.11 7.26
C LYS A 55 -1.49 17.18 5.75
N LYS A 56 -0.22 17.41 5.38
CA LYS A 56 0.25 17.35 4.00
C LYS A 56 1.57 16.60 3.95
N GLY A 57 1.66 15.62 3.05
CA GLY A 57 2.87 14.83 2.86
C GLY A 57 2.59 13.45 2.28
N PHE A 58 3.63 12.65 2.13
CA PHE A 58 3.47 11.27 1.73
C PHE A 58 3.26 10.40 2.97
N VAL A 59 2.11 9.74 3.04
CA VAL A 59 1.66 8.96 4.20
C VAL A 59 2.03 7.50 4.02
N MET A 60 2.46 6.84 5.09
CA MET A 60 2.61 5.41 5.19
C MET A 60 2.01 4.91 6.50
N ALA A 61 0.90 4.21 6.42
CA ALA A 61 0.16 3.68 7.56
C ALA A 61 0.27 2.16 7.61
N PRO A 62 0.55 1.57 8.79
CA PRO A 62 0.62 0.12 8.96
C PRO A 62 -0.78 -0.51 9.01
N PHE A 63 -0.84 -1.86 8.93
CA PHE A 63 -2.06 -2.62 9.20
C PHE A 63 -2.50 -2.47 10.66
N LEU A 64 -1.56 -2.66 11.58
CA LEU A 64 -1.70 -2.38 13.00
C LEU A 64 -0.65 -1.35 13.43
N GLN A 65 -1.11 -0.21 13.91
CA GLN A 65 -0.21 0.79 14.46
C GLN A 65 0.39 0.33 15.79
N SER A 66 1.71 0.48 15.91
CA SER A 66 2.50 0.14 17.09
C SER A 66 3.77 1.00 17.15
N ASP A 67 4.52 0.92 18.26
CA ASP A 67 5.82 1.58 18.39
C ASP A 67 6.84 1.10 17.34
N HIS A 68 6.71 -0.14 16.85
CA HIS A 68 7.57 -0.70 15.81
C HIS A 68 7.11 -0.32 14.40
N HIS A 69 5.84 -0.10 14.21
CA HIS A 69 5.23 0.27 12.94
C HIS A 69 4.29 1.47 13.15
N PRO A 70 4.84 2.69 13.29
CA PRO A 70 4.04 3.90 13.47
C PRO A 70 3.38 4.34 12.16
N LEU A 71 2.34 5.15 12.27
CA LEU A 71 1.82 5.93 11.17
C LEU A 71 2.78 7.08 10.86
N ILE A 72 3.25 7.15 9.63
CA ILE A 72 4.32 8.05 9.18
C ILE A 72 3.80 9.06 8.18
N VAL A 73 4.28 10.31 8.30
CA VAL A 73 4.09 11.36 7.29
C VAL A 73 5.46 11.93 6.90
N ILE A 74 5.84 11.75 5.65
CA ILE A 74 7.04 12.36 5.05
C ILE A 74 6.68 13.78 4.64
N ARG A 75 7.31 14.77 5.28
CA ARG A 75 7.09 16.19 4.99
C ARG A 75 7.67 16.54 3.61
N PRO A 76 6.95 17.31 2.78
CA PRO A 76 7.39 17.66 1.43
C PRO A 76 8.32 18.89 1.45
N ASP A 77 9.55 18.75 1.96
CA ASP A 77 10.55 19.84 1.93
C ASP A 77 11.03 20.09 0.50
N ILE A 78 11.17 19.00 -0.28
CA ILE A 78 11.38 19.03 -1.72
C ILE A 78 10.30 18.20 -2.39
N THR A 79 9.70 18.74 -3.45
CA THR A 79 8.83 18.01 -4.37
C THR A 79 9.35 18.21 -5.79
N ALA A 80 9.36 17.15 -6.58
CA ALA A 80 9.74 17.18 -7.99
C ALA A 80 8.81 16.31 -8.81
N TYR A 81 8.63 16.67 -10.05
CA TYR A 81 7.78 15.97 -11.00
C TYR A 81 8.60 15.66 -12.25
N ASP A 82 8.48 14.49 -12.81
CA ASP A 82 9.29 13.92 -13.89
C ASP A 82 10.77 13.67 -13.54
N TRP A 83 11.49 13.00 -14.48
CA TRP A 83 12.90 12.65 -14.26
C TRP A 83 13.87 13.80 -14.34
N ASP A 84 13.53 14.89 -15.01
CA ASP A 84 14.41 16.05 -15.18
C ASP A 84 14.45 16.84 -13.88
N GLU A 85 13.30 17.18 -13.31
CA GLU A 85 13.21 17.85 -12.00
C GLU A 85 13.75 16.96 -10.86
N ILE A 86 13.44 15.66 -10.87
CA ILE A 86 13.95 14.71 -9.87
C ILE A 86 15.47 14.62 -9.93
N SER A 87 16.06 14.59 -11.13
CA SER A 87 17.50 14.54 -11.31
C SER A 87 18.17 15.80 -10.80
N GLU A 88 17.59 16.96 -11.04
CA GLU A 88 18.07 18.26 -10.53
C GLU A 88 18.00 18.31 -8.99
N ALA A 89 16.85 17.93 -8.41
CA ALA A 89 16.65 17.89 -6.98
C ALA A 89 17.67 16.97 -6.28
N ILE A 90 17.90 15.76 -6.81
CA ILE A 90 18.83 14.80 -6.24
C ILE A 90 20.28 15.21 -6.41
N SER A 91 20.64 15.78 -7.56
CA SER A 91 22.00 16.30 -7.79
C SER A 91 22.35 17.44 -6.82
N SER A 92 21.37 18.24 -6.43
CA SER A 92 21.56 19.30 -5.43
C SER A 92 21.86 18.76 -4.03
N LEU A 93 21.44 17.51 -3.72
CA LEU A 93 21.70 16.83 -2.45
C LEU A 93 23.09 16.23 -2.37
N GLU A 94 23.73 15.93 -3.51
CA GLU A 94 25.07 15.32 -3.55
C GLU A 94 26.12 16.20 -2.89
N CYS A 95 25.94 17.52 -2.90
CA CYS A 95 26.80 18.49 -2.22
C CYS A 95 26.57 18.51 -0.70
N ALA A 96 25.56 17.82 -0.18
CA ALA A 96 25.29 17.75 1.24
C ALA A 96 25.88 16.45 1.82
N ASP A 97 26.65 16.54 2.92
CA ASP A 97 27.27 15.40 3.66
C ASP A 97 26.28 14.28 4.03
N ALA A 98 24.98 14.49 3.84
CA ALA A 98 23.92 13.56 4.16
C ALA A 98 23.94 12.25 3.35
N LEU A 99 24.44 12.28 2.10
CA LEU A 99 24.58 11.07 1.25
C LEU A 99 25.88 10.33 1.47
N LEU A 100 26.92 10.98 2.00
CA LEU A 100 28.24 10.40 2.24
C LEU A 100 28.25 9.47 3.47
N THR A 101 27.20 9.43 4.27
CA THR A 101 27.05 8.57 5.46
C THR A 101 26.35 7.24 5.17
N CYS A 102 26.30 6.78 3.93
CA CYS A 102 25.83 5.43 3.60
C CYS A 102 26.73 4.39 4.26
N LYS A 103 26.44 4.05 5.53
CA LYS A 103 27.10 2.93 6.19
C LYS A 103 26.52 1.65 5.62
N ASN A 104 27.40 0.78 5.11
CA ASN A 104 27.07 -0.63 4.91
C ASN A 104 26.71 -1.22 6.28
N GLN A 105 25.44 -1.20 6.63
CA GLN A 105 24.93 -1.91 7.80
C GLN A 105 24.90 -3.39 7.41
N THR A 106 25.83 -4.16 7.90
CA THR A 106 25.75 -5.63 7.88
C THR A 106 24.72 -6.04 8.94
N GLU A 107 23.44 -5.99 8.59
CA GLU A 107 22.42 -6.63 9.41
C GLU A 107 22.56 -8.15 9.29
N LYS A 108 22.27 -8.86 10.38
CA LYS A 108 22.20 -10.32 10.33
C LYS A 108 21.03 -10.70 9.44
N LEU A 109 21.30 -11.45 8.37
CA LEU A 109 20.26 -12.01 7.51
C LEU A 109 19.29 -12.86 8.34
N SER A 110 18.02 -12.77 8.02
CA SER A 110 17.00 -13.63 8.62
C SER A 110 17.32 -15.10 8.34
N PRO A 111 17.06 -16.01 9.29
CA PRO A 111 17.26 -17.44 9.05
C PRO A 111 16.51 -17.87 7.80
N PHE A 112 17.18 -18.63 6.93
CA PHE A 112 16.52 -19.19 5.75
C PHE A 112 15.37 -20.09 6.18
N VAL A 113 14.16 -19.75 5.75
CA VAL A 113 12.96 -20.58 5.94
C VAL A 113 12.74 -21.38 4.65
N SER A 114 12.71 -22.70 4.73
CA SER A 114 12.46 -23.54 3.57
C SER A 114 11.05 -23.32 3.02
N GLU A 115 10.85 -23.55 1.72
CA GLU A 115 9.51 -23.46 1.10
C GLU A 115 8.51 -24.44 1.75
N GLU A 116 8.99 -25.58 2.22
CA GLU A 116 8.19 -26.58 2.94
C GLU A 116 7.68 -26.04 4.28
N THR A 117 8.55 -25.40 5.07
CA THR A 117 8.17 -24.74 6.33
C THR A 117 7.18 -23.60 6.11
N ASP A 118 7.36 -22.79 5.06
CA ASP A 118 6.41 -21.73 4.70
C ASP A 118 5.04 -22.30 4.32
N LYS A 119 5.02 -23.40 3.57
CA LYS A 119 3.78 -24.11 3.19
C LYS A 119 3.05 -24.70 4.41
N GLU A 120 3.78 -25.31 5.33
CA GLU A 120 3.21 -25.85 6.56
C GLU A 120 2.59 -24.75 7.43
N ARG A 121 3.31 -23.65 7.66
CA ARG A 121 2.80 -22.47 8.40
C ARG A 121 1.52 -21.94 7.79
N TYR A 122 1.52 -21.78 6.46
CA TYR A 122 0.33 -21.33 5.74
C TYR A 122 -0.84 -22.30 5.88
N THR A 123 -0.60 -23.62 5.78
CA THR A 123 -1.64 -24.65 5.92
C THR A 123 -2.26 -24.60 7.32
N GLN A 124 -1.43 -24.48 8.35
CA GLN A 124 -1.92 -24.35 9.74
C GLN A 124 -2.73 -23.05 9.95
N ALA A 125 -2.29 -21.94 9.38
CA ALA A 125 -3.04 -20.70 9.44
C ALA A 125 -4.36 -20.82 8.69
N PHE A 126 -4.38 -21.46 7.52
CA PHE A 126 -5.59 -21.71 6.73
C PHE A 126 -6.61 -22.51 7.51
N GLU A 127 -6.20 -23.59 8.20
CA GLU A 127 -7.08 -24.41 9.03
C GLU A 127 -7.71 -23.62 10.19
N ARG A 128 -6.92 -22.72 10.82
CA ARG A 128 -7.45 -21.81 11.84
C ARG A 128 -8.50 -20.86 11.30
N PHE A 129 -8.30 -20.33 10.07
CA PHE A 129 -9.21 -19.36 9.45
C PHE A 129 -10.49 -19.98 8.90
N ILE A 130 -10.40 -21.18 8.28
CA ILE A 130 -11.57 -21.81 7.64
C ILE A 130 -12.62 -22.26 8.66
N THR A 131 -12.19 -22.71 9.83
CA THR A 131 -13.10 -23.25 10.85
C THR A 131 -14.16 -22.25 11.34
N PRO A 132 -13.82 -21.01 11.77
CA PRO A 132 -14.83 -20.03 12.19
C PRO A 132 -15.66 -19.49 11.02
N LEU A 133 -15.15 -19.50 9.79
CA LEU A 133 -15.92 -19.15 8.59
C LEU A 133 -17.00 -20.20 8.31
N GLN A 134 -16.67 -21.50 8.35
CA GLN A 134 -17.63 -22.59 8.20
C GLN A 134 -18.72 -22.56 9.29
N LYS A 135 -18.36 -22.14 10.50
CA LYS A 135 -19.31 -21.93 11.62
C LYS A 135 -20.09 -20.61 11.51
N LYS A 136 -19.87 -19.81 10.46
CA LYS A 136 -20.51 -18.51 10.24
C LYS A 136 -20.29 -17.48 11.35
N HIS A 137 -19.16 -17.59 12.08
CA HIS A 137 -18.76 -16.58 13.04
C HIS A 137 -18.29 -15.30 12.33
N PHE A 138 -17.75 -15.44 11.13
CA PHE A 138 -17.35 -14.34 10.25
C PHE A 138 -18.06 -14.47 8.90
N GLN A 139 -18.38 -13.34 8.31
CA GLN A 139 -18.87 -13.24 6.92
C GLN A 139 -17.70 -13.32 5.93
N LYS A 140 -16.56 -12.77 6.36
CA LYS A 140 -15.32 -12.70 5.57
C LYS A 140 -14.12 -12.67 6.51
N LEU A 141 -13.05 -13.39 6.14
CA LEU A 141 -11.69 -13.26 6.70
C LEU A 141 -10.69 -13.29 5.54
N VAL A 142 -9.66 -12.46 5.65
CA VAL A 142 -8.58 -12.41 4.66
C VAL A 142 -7.30 -12.93 5.27
N LEU A 143 -6.88 -14.11 4.81
CA LEU A 143 -5.59 -14.71 5.18
C LEU A 143 -4.51 -14.22 4.22
N SER A 144 -3.36 -13.85 4.77
CA SER A 144 -2.18 -13.47 4.00
C SER A 144 -0.94 -14.27 4.43
N ARG A 145 0.14 -14.10 3.69
CA ARG A 145 1.46 -14.65 4.05
C ARG A 145 2.57 -13.72 3.61
N SER A 146 3.70 -13.84 4.25
CA SER A 146 4.97 -13.25 3.81
C SER A 146 5.94 -14.33 3.33
N SER A 147 6.87 -13.96 2.45
CA SER A 147 7.96 -14.83 1.99
C SER A 147 9.23 -14.02 1.85
N THR A 148 10.27 -14.39 2.59
CA THR A 148 11.57 -13.71 2.55
C THR A 148 12.48 -14.41 1.54
N LYS A 149 13.15 -13.62 0.70
CA LYS A 149 14.08 -14.05 -0.34
C LYS A 149 15.39 -13.32 -0.18
N HIS A 150 16.51 -14.01 -0.36
CA HIS A 150 17.82 -13.36 -0.45
C HIS A 150 17.93 -12.59 -1.77
N ILE A 151 18.54 -11.42 -1.70
CA ILE A 151 18.86 -10.57 -2.84
C ILE A 151 20.38 -10.33 -2.89
N ASN A 152 20.89 -10.13 -4.08
CA ASN A 152 22.31 -9.83 -4.28
C ASN A 152 22.60 -8.37 -3.88
N ASP A 153 23.87 -8.07 -3.61
CA ASP A 153 24.33 -6.73 -3.23
C ASP A 153 24.12 -5.67 -4.34
N ASP A 154 23.97 -6.11 -5.58
CA ASP A 154 23.68 -5.27 -6.76
C ASP A 154 22.18 -5.02 -6.98
N PHE A 155 21.32 -5.49 -6.08
CA PHE A 155 19.89 -5.25 -6.17
C PHE A 155 19.57 -3.74 -6.05
N SER A 156 18.90 -3.20 -7.06
CA SER A 156 18.48 -1.80 -7.12
C SER A 156 16.99 -1.66 -6.84
N PRO A 157 16.60 -1.04 -5.71
CA PRO A 157 15.21 -0.68 -5.43
C PRO A 157 14.59 0.20 -6.52
N LEU A 158 15.36 1.14 -7.07
CA LEU A 158 14.91 1.98 -8.18
C LEU A 158 14.62 1.17 -9.44
N ALA A 159 15.50 0.22 -9.80
CA ALA A 159 15.25 -0.61 -10.96
C ALA A 159 14.00 -1.50 -10.76
N ALA A 160 13.73 -1.96 -9.55
CA ALA A 160 12.51 -2.68 -9.21
C ALA A 160 11.26 -1.77 -9.39
N PHE A 161 11.31 -0.53 -8.92
CA PHE A 161 10.25 0.46 -9.12
C PHE A 161 9.98 0.73 -10.61
N VAL A 162 11.01 1.03 -11.41
CA VAL A 162 10.84 1.31 -12.86
C VAL A 162 10.30 0.10 -13.60
N ARG A 163 10.77 -1.10 -13.26
CA ARG A 163 10.24 -2.36 -13.84
C ARG A 163 8.75 -2.54 -13.49
N ALA A 164 8.36 -2.24 -12.26
CA ALA A 164 6.96 -2.28 -11.85
C ALA A 164 6.11 -1.25 -12.61
N CYS A 165 6.62 -0.02 -12.81
CA CYS A 165 5.95 1.00 -13.62
C CYS A 165 5.67 0.52 -15.04
N ASN A 166 6.64 -0.13 -15.67
CA ASN A 166 6.50 -0.64 -17.04
C ASN A 166 5.53 -1.83 -17.14
N ASN A 167 5.54 -2.71 -16.13
CA ASN A 167 4.71 -3.92 -16.15
C ASN A 167 3.26 -3.67 -15.71
N TYR A 168 3.01 -2.60 -14.92
CA TYR A 168 1.72 -2.38 -14.28
C TYR A 168 1.20 -0.94 -14.48
N PRO A 169 0.88 -0.53 -15.72
CA PRO A 169 0.46 0.86 -16.00
C PRO A 169 -0.84 1.28 -15.29
N ARG A 170 -1.65 0.31 -14.86
CA ARG A 170 -2.96 0.55 -14.22
C ARG A 170 -2.88 0.68 -12.71
N MET A 171 -1.69 0.58 -12.12
CA MET A 171 -1.51 0.57 -10.67
C MET A 171 -0.74 1.81 -10.22
N MET A 172 -1.01 2.23 -9.00
CA MET A 172 -0.09 3.12 -8.29
C MET A 172 1.15 2.33 -7.94
N ILE A 173 2.32 2.82 -8.34
CA ILE A 173 3.62 2.23 -8.05
C ILE A 173 4.39 3.18 -7.15
N TYR A 174 5.09 2.65 -6.16
CA TYR A 174 5.88 3.48 -5.26
C TYR A 174 7.19 2.80 -4.84
N LEU A 175 8.18 3.62 -4.54
CA LEU A 175 9.38 3.33 -3.78
C LEU A 175 9.43 4.35 -2.63
N CYS A 176 9.38 3.88 -1.40
CA CYS A 176 9.37 4.74 -0.22
C CYS A 176 10.44 4.25 0.77
N HIS A 177 11.13 5.20 1.39
CA HIS A 177 12.09 4.91 2.45
C HIS A 177 11.98 5.92 3.58
N THR A 178 12.03 5.42 4.80
CA THR A 178 12.31 6.22 6.00
C THR A 178 13.21 5.40 6.95
N PRO A 179 14.00 6.07 7.80
CA PRO A 179 14.80 5.36 8.83
C PRO A 179 13.93 4.53 9.80
N VAL A 180 12.64 4.84 9.90
CA VAL A 180 11.69 4.19 10.83
C VAL A 180 11.00 3.00 10.16
N SER A 181 10.49 3.16 8.93
CA SER A 181 9.76 2.10 8.22
C SER A 181 10.64 1.17 7.39
N GLY A 182 11.90 1.53 7.15
CA GLY A 182 12.73 0.86 6.14
C GLY A 182 12.34 1.21 4.71
N THR A 183 12.77 0.39 3.76
CA THR A 183 12.54 0.60 2.32
C THR A 183 11.42 -0.31 1.80
N TRP A 184 10.46 0.28 1.11
CA TRP A 184 9.29 -0.41 0.56
C TRP A 184 9.10 -0.10 -0.92
N VAL A 185 8.78 -1.14 -1.69
CA VAL A 185 8.34 -1.03 -3.09
C VAL A 185 7.02 -1.77 -3.23
N GLY A 186 6.06 -1.15 -3.91
CA GLY A 186 4.76 -1.78 -4.11
C GLY A 186 4.05 -1.33 -5.38
N SER A 187 3.04 -2.14 -5.77
CA SER A 187 2.17 -1.86 -6.89
C SER A 187 0.72 -2.18 -6.51
N THR A 188 -0.10 -1.17 -6.31
CA THR A 188 -1.45 -1.34 -5.78
C THR A 188 -2.53 -0.77 -6.71
N PRO A 189 -3.60 -1.54 -6.97
CA PRO A 189 -4.75 -1.08 -7.75
C PRO A 189 -5.85 -0.44 -6.91
N GLU A 190 -5.81 -0.59 -5.57
CA GLU A 190 -6.94 -0.32 -4.69
C GLU A 190 -6.85 1.07 -4.08
N ILE A 191 -7.69 1.99 -4.59
CA ILE A 191 -7.85 3.33 -4.03
C ILE A 191 -8.56 3.22 -2.68
N LEU A 192 -7.90 3.66 -1.61
CA LEU A 192 -8.56 3.82 -0.31
C LEU A 192 -9.38 5.11 -0.28
N LEU A 193 -8.76 6.22 -0.69
CA LEU A 193 -9.41 7.52 -0.76
C LEU A 193 -8.65 8.44 -1.72
N SER A 194 -9.34 9.02 -2.70
CA SER A 194 -8.77 9.99 -3.64
C SER A 194 -9.73 11.16 -3.81
N GLY A 195 -9.22 12.37 -3.96
CA GLY A 195 -10.06 13.54 -4.20
C GLY A 195 -9.44 14.86 -3.83
N HIS A 196 -10.20 15.92 -4.00
CA HIS A 196 -9.83 17.29 -3.65
C HIS A 196 -11.07 18.11 -3.26
N GLY A 197 -10.87 19.11 -2.43
CA GLY A 197 -11.94 19.94 -1.94
C GLY A 197 -13.09 19.10 -1.35
N LYS A 198 -14.27 19.20 -1.94
CA LYS A 198 -15.43 18.40 -1.51
C LYS A 198 -15.63 17.11 -2.30
N GLU A 199 -14.95 16.91 -3.44
CA GLU A 199 -15.17 15.79 -4.35
C GLU A 199 -14.22 14.64 -4.03
N TRP A 200 -14.78 13.51 -3.64
CA TRP A 200 -14.03 12.36 -3.17
C TRP A 200 -14.48 11.06 -3.83
N HIS A 201 -13.54 10.14 -3.93
CA HIS A 201 -13.68 8.84 -4.55
C HIS A 201 -13.05 7.76 -3.70
N THR A 202 -13.72 6.64 -3.55
CA THR A 202 -13.19 5.39 -2.99
C THR A 202 -13.72 4.20 -3.77
N VAL A 203 -13.14 3.03 -3.57
CA VAL A 203 -13.55 1.82 -4.30
C VAL A 203 -13.80 0.64 -3.36
N ALA A 204 -14.76 -0.20 -3.73
CA ALA A 204 -14.84 -1.57 -3.25
C ALA A 204 -14.24 -2.49 -4.31
N LEU A 205 -13.17 -3.19 -3.97
CA LEU A 205 -12.48 -4.13 -4.84
C LEU A 205 -12.40 -5.49 -4.15
N ALA A 206 -13.24 -6.44 -4.56
CA ALA A 206 -13.28 -7.78 -3.98
C ALA A 206 -13.81 -8.80 -4.99
N GLY A 207 -13.67 -10.09 -4.66
CA GLY A 207 -13.85 -11.14 -5.65
C GLY A 207 -12.64 -11.19 -6.61
N THR A 208 -12.10 -12.37 -6.87
CA THR A 208 -10.87 -12.53 -7.66
C THR A 208 -10.96 -13.74 -8.56
N MET A 209 -10.64 -13.55 -9.84
CA MET A 209 -10.46 -14.63 -10.79
C MET A 209 -9.19 -14.41 -11.63
N PRO A 210 -8.52 -15.49 -12.08
CA PRO A 210 -7.42 -15.37 -13.02
C PRO A 210 -7.95 -14.96 -14.41
N MET A 211 -7.14 -14.21 -15.15
CA MET A 211 -7.37 -14.01 -16.58
C MET A 211 -7.22 -15.33 -17.33
N GLN A 212 -8.07 -15.55 -18.33
CA GLN A 212 -8.00 -16.73 -19.21
C GLN A 212 -7.56 -16.29 -20.60
N ASN A 213 -6.32 -16.63 -20.99
CA ASN A 213 -5.78 -16.31 -22.32
C ASN A 213 -5.99 -14.83 -22.73
N GLU A 214 -5.63 -13.90 -21.84
CA GLU A 214 -5.81 -12.43 -22.03
C GLU A 214 -7.28 -11.97 -22.08
N VAL A 215 -8.26 -12.86 -21.92
CA VAL A 215 -9.68 -12.54 -21.88
C VAL A 215 -10.12 -12.33 -20.43
N MET A 216 -10.84 -11.24 -20.19
CA MET A 216 -11.45 -11.00 -18.89
C MET A 216 -12.72 -11.84 -18.74
N PRO A 217 -12.81 -12.75 -17.75
CA PRO A 217 -14.05 -13.42 -17.44
C PRO A 217 -15.12 -12.42 -17.01
N MET A 218 -16.34 -12.60 -17.49
CA MET A 218 -17.49 -11.74 -17.19
C MET A 218 -18.50 -12.43 -16.26
N ASP A 219 -18.48 -13.75 -16.21
CA ASP A 219 -19.41 -14.54 -15.40
C ASP A 219 -18.79 -14.77 -14.01
N TRP A 220 -19.39 -14.14 -13.03
CA TRP A 220 -18.97 -14.21 -11.63
C TRP A 220 -19.88 -15.18 -10.85
N ASP A 221 -19.28 -16.08 -10.10
CA ASP A 221 -20.02 -16.93 -9.20
C ASP A 221 -20.66 -16.16 -8.03
N LYS A 222 -21.62 -16.79 -7.38
CA LYS A 222 -22.37 -16.16 -6.27
C LYS A 222 -21.45 -15.78 -5.10
N LYS A 223 -20.43 -16.57 -4.81
CA LYS A 223 -19.46 -16.31 -3.72
C LYS A 223 -18.73 -14.99 -3.96
N ASN A 224 -18.16 -14.80 -5.16
CA ASN A 224 -17.44 -13.58 -5.50
C ASN A 224 -18.36 -12.33 -5.54
N GLN A 225 -19.61 -12.51 -6.01
CA GLN A 225 -20.61 -11.43 -5.99
C GLN A 225 -20.98 -11.03 -4.55
N ASP A 226 -21.23 -12.01 -3.67
CA ASP A 226 -21.54 -11.74 -2.26
C ASP A 226 -20.36 -11.11 -1.53
N GLU A 227 -19.15 -11.56 -1.78
CA GLU A 227 -17.92 -10.97 -1.24
C GLU A 227 -17.78 -9.50 -1.61
N GLN A 228 -17.98 -9.16 -2.90
CA GLN A 228 -17.98 -7.78 -3.37
C GLN A 228 -19.12 -6.97 -2.73
N GLY A 229 -20.32 -7.55 -2.62
CA GLY A 229 -21.46 -6.93 -1.97
C GLY A 229 -21.18 -6.52 -0.52
N TYR A 230 -20.54 -7.39 0.26
CA TYR A 230 -20.18 -7.07 1.66
C TYR A 230 -19.22 -5.87 1.76
N VAL A 231 -18.21 -5.80 0.90
CA VAL A 231 -17.27 -4.67 0.89
C VAL A 231 -17.97 -3.38 0.44
N ALA A 232 -18.79 -3.46 -0.60
CA ALA A 232 -19.56 -2.32 -1.10
C ALA A 232 -20.53 -1.78 -0.05
N ASP A 233 -21.24 -2.66 0.66
CA ASP A 233 -22.19 -2.28 1.72
C ASP A 233 -21.49 -1.61 2.91
N TYR A 234 -20.29 -2.10 3.27
CA TYR A 234 -19.48 -1.48 4.30
C TYR A 234 -19.07 -0.06 3.92
N ILE A 235 -18.50 0.13 2.74
CA ILE A 235 -18.08 1.45 2.24
C ILE A 235 -19.28 2.39 2.12
N ARG A 236 -20.41 1.92 1.58
CA ARG A 236 -21.63 2.70 1.44
C ARG A 236 -22.14 3.26 2.77
N ARG A 237 -22.06 2.44 3.86
CA ARG A 237 -22.43 2.89 5.21
C ARG A 237 -21.52 4.00 5.72
N ILE A 238 -20.22 3.90 5.49
CA ILE A 238 -19.26 4.92 5.90
C ILE A 238 -19.50 6.22 5.10
N ILE A 239 -19.65 6.13 3.78
CA ILE A 239 -19.90 7.32 2.96
C ILE A 239 -21.17 8.05 3.41
N LYS A 240 -22.26 7.34 3.75
CA LYS A 240 -23.48 7.97 4.27
C LYS A 240 -23.24 8.77 5.57
N LYS A 241 -22.30 8.34 6.39
CA LYS A 241 -21.93 9.04 7.62
C LYS A 241 -21.14 10.33 7.33
N PHE A 242 -20.13 10.27 6.45
CA PHE A 242 -19.19 11.36 6.19
C PHE A 242 -19.50 12.21 4.96
N GLY A 243 -20.24 11.69 4.01
CA GLY A 243 -20.52 12.32 2.73
C GLY A 243 -22.03 12.47 2.43
N ASN A 244 -22.29 13.08 1.29
CA ASN A 244 -23.59 13.20 0.66
C ASN A 244 -23.45 13.10 -0.87
N LYS A 245 -24.58 13.14 -1.61
CA LYS A 245 -24.61 13.05 -3.08
C LYS A 245 -23.77 11.89 -3.63
N MET A 246 -23.86 10.74 -2.96
CA MET A 246 -23.14 9.54 -3.38
C MET A 246 -23.65 9.07 -4.73
N ASN A 247 -22.73 8.85 -5.67
CA ASN A 247 -22.94 8.18 -6.94
C ASN A 247 -22.13 6.89 -6.97
N GLU A 248 -22.78 5.78 -7.26
CA GLU A 248 -22.20 4.44 -7.27
C GLU A 248 -22.18 3.90 -8.71
N LYS A 249 -21.02 3.42 -9.15
CA LYS A 249 -20.84 2.81 -10.47
C LYS A 249 -20.24 1.42 -10.31
N GLY A 250 -21.01 0.40 -10.66
CA GLY A 250 -20.60 -1.01 -10.57
C GLY A 250 -21.69 -1.89 -9.96
N PRO A 251 -21.37 -3.18 -9.61
CA PRO A 251 -20.06 -3.79 -9.81
C PRO A 251 -19.75 -4.09 -11.29
N TYR A 252 -18.49 -4.00 -11.67
CA TYR A 252 -17.99 -4.39 -12.98
C TYR A 252 -16.63 -5.08 -12.86
N THR A 253 -16.25 -5.86 -13.89
CA THR A 253 -14.96 -6.55 -13.93
C THR A 253 -13.83 -5.55 -14.20
N ALA A 254 -12.83 -5.51 -13.32
CA ALA A 254 -11.65 -4.66 -13.43
C ALA A 254 -10.37 -5.51 -13.47
N ARG A 255 -9.51 -5.25 -14.45
CA ARG A 255 -8.22 -5.94 -14.58
C ARG A 255 -7.18 -5.36 -13.63
N ALA A 256 -6.46 -6.24 -12.93
CA ALA A 256 -5.34 -5.91 -12.07
C ALA A 256 -4.16 -6.88 -12.33
N GLY A 257 -3.35 -6.61 -13.36
CA GLY A 257 -2.30 -7.50 -13.84
C GLY A 257 -2.85 -8.74 -14.53
N GLN A 258 -2.53 -9.93 -14.01
CA GLN A 258 -3.04 -11.22 -14.50
C GLN A 258 -4.31 -11.69 -13.76
N LEU A 259 -4.85 -10.84 -12.91
CA LEU A 259 -6.08 -11.09 -12.16
C LEU A 259 -7.15 -10.09 -12.58
N VAL A 260 -8.41 -10.47 -12.34
CA VAL A 260 -9.56 -9.58 -12.41
C VAL A 260 -10.31 -9.59 -11.09
N HIS A 261 -10.92 -8.46 -10.77
CA HIS A 261 -11.72 -8.26 -9.58
C HIS A 261 -13.07 -7.66 -9.93
N LEU A 262 -14.07 -7.87 -9.09
CA LEU A 262 -15.28 -7.04 -9.10
C LEU A 262 -14.97 -5.71 -8.42
N LYS A 263 -15.31 -4.61 -9.11
CA LYS A 263 -15.06 -3.25 -8.67
C LYS A 263 -16.35 -2.42 -8.65
N THR A 264 -16.54 -1.68 -7.57
CA THR A 264 -17.54 -0.62 -7.47
C THR A 264 -16.85 0.68 -7.10
N ASP A 265 -17.06 1.72 -7.91
CA ASP A 265 -16.58 3.07 -7.62
C ASP A 265 -17.65 3.85 -6.87
N PHE A 266 -17.23 4.58 -5.85
CA PHE A 266 -18.07 5.48 -5.05
C PHE A 266 -17.55 6.89 -5.15
N TYR A 267 -18.30 7.77 -5.77
CA TYR A 267 -18.07 9.21 -5.84
C TYR A 267 -19.01 9.90 -4.87
N PHE A 268 -18.52 10.84 -4.09
CA PHE A 268 -19.35 11.54 -3.09
C PHE A 268 -18.81 12.92 -2.76
N LEU A 269 -19.66 13.76 -2.20
CA LEU A 269 -19.25 15.03 -1.64
C LEU A 269 -19.05 14.89 -0.13
N LEU A 270 -17.84 15.20 0.36
CA LEU A 270 -17.52 15.18 1.78
C LEU A 270 -18.28 16.33 2.49
N LYS A 271 -18.88 16.03 3.63
CA LYS A 271 -19.63 17.02 4.45
C LYS A 271 -18.70 18.03 5.12
N ASN A 272 -17.55 17.55 5.58
CA ASN A 272 -16.52 18.36 6.23
C ASN A 272 -15.12 17.88 5.81
N THR A 273 -14.37 18.72 5.13
CA THR A 273 -13.03 18.44 4.63
C THR A 273 -11.98 18.37 5.75
N ASP A 274 -12.27 18.91 6.94
CA ASP A 274 -11.39 18.81 8.11
C ASP A 274 -11.39 17.41 8.75
N ASN A 275 -12.26 16.49 8.31
CA ASN A 275 -12.47 15.17 8.92
C ASN A 275 -11.96 14.01 8.05
N ILE A 276 -10.96 14.24 7.21
CA ILE A 276 -10.40 13.19 6.32
C ILE A 276 -9.77 12.06 7.14
N GLY A 277 -9.02 12.39 8.20
CA GLY A 277 -8.46 11.38 9.11
C GLY A 277 -9.53 10.54 9.80
N ASN A 278 -10.67 11.15 10.19
CA ASN A 278 -11.79 10.42 10.76
C ASN A 278 -12.44 9.47 9.74
N LEU A 279 -12.56 9.88 8.48
CA LEU A 279 -13.03 9.02 7.39
C LEU A 279 -12.04 7.87 7.15
N LEU A 280 -10.74 8.14 7.11
CA LEU A 280 -9.70 7.13 6.96
C LEU A 280 -9.70 6.11 8.09
N GLN A 281 -9.90 6.53 9.33
CA GLN A 281 -10.03 5.66 10.50
C GLN A 281 -11.18 4.66 10.35
N GLU A 282 -12.30 5.08 9.81
CA GLU A 282 -13.43 4.18 9.55
C GLU A 282 -13.17 3.25 8.36
N LEU A 283 -12.53 3.76 7.29
CA LEU A 283 -12.21 2.97 6.11
C LEU A 283 -11.11 1.93 6.38
N HIS A 284 -10.08 2.27 7.15
CA HIS A 284 -8.91 1.42 7.39
C HIS A 284 -9.08 0.51 8.62
N PRO A 285 -8.65 -0.79 8.54
CA PRO A 285 -8.45 -1.52 7.29
C PRO A 285 -9.78 -1.83 6.62
N THR A 286 -9.80 -1.88 5.28
CA THR A 286 -11.02 -2.24 4.54
C THR A 286 -11.34 -3.72 4.72
N PRO A 287 -12.61 -4.14 4.61
CA PRO A 287 -12.95 -5.56 4.62
C PRO A 287 -12.34 -6.35 3.46
N ALA A 288 -11.84 -5.66 2.42
CA ALA A 288 -11.13 -6.29 1.31
C ALA A 288 -9.81 -6.94 1.75
N VAL A 289 -9.15 -6.38 2.77
CA VAL A 289 -7.87 -6.86 3.31
C VAL A 289 -7.95 -7.40 4.74
N CYS A 290 -9.08 -7.23 5.41
CA CYS A 290 -9.31 -7.65 6.79
C CYS A 290 -10.40 -8.71 6.88
N GLY A 291 -11.65 -8.31 7.00
CA GLY A 291 -12.80 -9.19 7.12
C GLY A 291 -14.02 -8.51 7.72
N LEU A 292 -15.05 -9.28 8.00
CA LEU A 292 -16.32 -8.82 8.58
C LEU A 292 -16.87 -9.84 9.58
N PRO A 293 -17.38 -9.39 10.78
CA PRO A 293 -17.36 -8.01 11.30
C PRO A 293 -15.93 -7.48 11.45
N LYS A 294 -15.69 -6.18 11.20
CA LYS A 294 -14.34 -5.60 11.07
C LYS A 294 -13.48 -5.79 12.31
N GLU A 295 -13.96 -5.36 13.47
CA GLU A 295 -13.20 -5.37 14.73
C GLU A 295 -12.85 -6.80 15.17
N ASP A 296 -13.82 -7.73 15.04
CA ASP A 296 -13.62 -9.14 15.39
C ASP A 296 -12.67 -9.83 14.42
N ALA A 297 -12.82 -9.55 13.11
CA ALA A 297 -11.92 -10.06 12.07
C ALA A 297 -10.50 -9.53 12.26
N PHE A 298 -10.34 -8.23 12.56
CA PHE A 298 -9.05 -7.62 12.83
C PHE A 298 -8.33 -8.28 14.00
N ARG A 299 -9.01 -8.44 15.14
CA ARG A 299 -8.47 -9.11 16.32
C ARG A 299 -8.11 -10.56 16.01
N PHE A 300 -9.00 -11.28 15.32
CA PHE A 300 -8.77 -12.67 14.94
C PHE A 300 -7.53 -12.84 14.07
N ILE A 301 -7.32 -11.95 13.09
CA ILE A 301 -6.12 -11.95 12.23
C ILE A 301 -4.86 -11.77 13.07
N LEU A 302 -4.82 -10.79 13.96
CA LEU A 302 -3.66 -10.52 14.81
C LEU A 302 -3.27 -11.71 15.68
N GLU A 303 -4.26 -12.45 16.18
CA GLU A 303 -4.05 -13.61 17.06
C GLU A 303 -3.71 -14.91 16.31
N ASN A 304 -4.14 -15.06 15.05
CA ASN A 304 -4.16 -16.35 14.36
C ASN A 304 -3.38 -16.42 13.05
N GLU A 305 -2.97 -15.31 12.45
CA GLU A 305 -2.25 -15.32 11.17
C GLU A 305 -0.78 -15.79 11.33
N GLY A 306 -0.16 -15.47 12.46
CA GLY A 306 1.16 -16.01 12.85
C GLY A 306 2.35 -15.20 12.36
N TYR A 307 2.15 -13.99 11.82
CA TYR A 307 3.20 -13.03 11.50
C TYR A 307 2.67 -11.59 11.56
N ASP A 308 3.57 -10.61 11.61
CA ASP A 308 3.24 -9.19 11.58
C ASP A 308 3.15 -8.70 10.12
N ARG A 309 2.03 -8.13 9.76
CA ARG A 309 1.82 -7.52 8.43
C ARG A 309 2.62 -6.25 8.23
N SER A 310 3.08 -5.60 9.30
CA SER A 310 3.78 -4.33 9.22
C SER A 310 2.97 -3.30 8.40
N TYR A 311 3.54 -2.74 7.35
CA TYR A 311 2.84 -1.80 6.45
C TYR A 311 2.02 -2.47 5.35
N TYR A 312 2.16 -3.77 5.13
CA TYR A 312 1.29 -4.51 4.22
C TYR A 312 -0.16 -4.52 4.71
N SER A 313 -1.12 -4.33 3.81
CA SER A 313 -2.56 -4.14 4.11
C SER A 313 -2.88 -2.88 4.93
N GLY A 314 -1.89 -2.00 5.13
CA GLY A 314 -2.08 -0.63 5.55
C GLY A 314 -2.50 0.26 4.39
N PHE A 315 -2.14 1.54 4.44
CA PHE A 315 -2.34 2.43 3.29
C PHE A 315 -1.14 3.36 3.07
N ILE A 316 -0.99 3.82 1.83
CA ILE A 316 0.15 4.61 1.41
C ILE A 316 -0.28 5.59 0.32
N GLY A 317 0.39 6.74 0.24
CA GLY A 317 0.20 7.70 -0.83
C GLY A 317 0.28 9.15 -0.40
N TRP A 318 -0.04 10.03 -1.33
CA TRP A 318 0.00 11.46 -1.12
C TRP A 318 -1.27 11.96 -0.43
N LEU A 319 -1.09 12.72 0.64
CA LEU A 319 -2.15 13.40 1.37
C LEU A 319 -1.94 14.91 1.25
N ASP A 320 -2.92 15.60 0.71
CA ASP A 320 -3.00 17.05 0.71
C ASP A 320 -4.46 17.48 0.81
N THR A 321 -4.87 17.84 2.02
CA THR A 321 -6.28 18.17 2.31
C THR A 321 -6.74 19.50 1.69
N GLU A 322 -5.80 20.36 1.30
CA GLU A 322 -6.06 21.62 0.60
C GLU A 322 -5.90 21.48 -0.92
N GLY A 323 -5.12 20.50 -1.36
CA GLY A 323 -4.88 20.16 -2.75
C GLY A 323 -5.56 18.86 -3.15
N HIS A 324 -4.81 17.97 -3.81
CA HIS A 324 -5.28 16.66 -4.24
C HIS A 324 -4.69 15.55 -3.36
N THR A 325 -5.51 14.60 -2.97
CA THR A 325 -5.13 13.43 -2.17
C THR A 325 -5.29 12.16 -2.99
N ASP A 326 -4.30 11.26 -2.90
CA ASP A 326 -4.29 9.93 -3.53
C ASP A 326 -3.72 8.89 -2.57
N LEU A 327 -4.59 8.24 -1.80
CA LEU A 327 -4.25 7.19 -0.85
C LEU A 327 -4.74 5.83 -1.35
N TYR A 328 -3.87 4.83 -1.27
CA TYR A 328 -4.10 3.48 -1.74
C TYR A 328 -3.90 2.47 -0.62
N VAL A 329 -4.65 1.37 -0.64
CA VAL A 329 -4.38 0.22 0.23
C VAL A 329 -3.03 -0.39 -0.16
N ASN A 330 -2.14 -0.58 0.81
CA ASN A 330 -0.78 -1.07 0.54
C ASN A 330 -0.78 -2.58 0.29
N LEU A 331 -0.87 -2.94 -0.98
CA LEU A 331 -0.92 -4.32 -1.47
C LEU A 331 0.21 -4.59 -2.47
N ARG A 332 0.49 -5.90 -2.70
CA ARG A 332 1.50 -6.33 -3.69
C ARG A 332 2.81 -5.60 -3.49
N CYS A 333 3.29 -5.60 -2.28
CA CYS A 333 4.47 -4.86 -1.86
C CYS A 333 5.54 -5.79 -1.31
N MET A 334 6.74 -5.24 -1.22
CA MET A 334 7.87 -5.87 -0.57
C MET A 334 8.61 -4.86 0.31
N GLU A 335 9.09 -5.35 1.44
CA GLU A 335 10.09 -4.69 2.26
C GLU A 335 11.48 -5.09 1.78
N ILE A 336 12.39 -4.14 1.65
CA ILE A 336 13.76 -4.36 1.20
C ILE A 336 14.71 -4.04 2.35
N LYS A 337 15.51 -5.03 2.72
CA LYS A 337 16.60 -4.92 3.71
C LYS A 337 17.93 -5.26 3.07
N PRO A 338 19.06 -4.92 3.67
CA PRO A 338 20.36 -5.35 3.18
C PRO A 338 20.41 -6.89 3.05
N GLY A 339 20.65 -7.39 1.82
CA GLY A 339 20.78 -8.82 1.53
C GLY A 339 19.47 -9.61 1.46
N GLU A 340 18.32 -9.04 1.79
CA GLU A 340 17.02 -9.74 1.75
C GLU A 340 15.84 -8.86 1.38
N THR A 341 14.78 -9.48 0.88
CA THR A 341 13.49 -8.83 0.67
C THR A 341 12.36 -9.73 1.18
N THR A 342 11.37 -9.13 1.82
CA THR A 342 10.15 -9.80 2.26
C THR A 342 8.98 -9.40 1.37
N LEU A 343 8.43 -10.36 0.66
CA LEU A 343 7.27 -10.22 -0.21
C LEU A 343 6.00 -10.51 0.59
N TYR A 344 4.97 -9.67 0.43
CA TYR A 344 3.68 -9.83 1.09
C TYR A 344 2.59 -10.14 0.07
N LEU A 345 1.79 -11.16 0.36
CA LEU A 345 0.78 -11.70 -0.54
C LEU A 345 -0.51 -12.03 0.23
N SER A 346 -1.66 -11.56 -0.23
CA SER A 346 -2.94 -12.14 0.18
C SER A 346 -3.34 -13.21 -0.84
N LEU A 347 -3.66 -14.38 -0.36
CA LEU A 347 -3.80 -15.54 -1.24
C LEU A 347 -5.21 -16.04 -1.41
N ILE A 348 -6.12 -15.82 -0.46
CA ILE A 348 -7.46 -16.39 -0.57
C ILE A 348 -8.45 -15.59 0.28
N HIS A 349 -9.56 -15.26 -0.34
CA HIS A 349 -10.80 -14.97 0.35
C HIS A 349 -11.48 -16.31 0.67
N ILE A 350 -11.46 -16.66 1.92
CA ILE A 350 -12.15 -17.88 2.39
C ILE A 350 -13.57 -17.50 2.77
#